data_730cfe6318744b0eef5ec2b1fc3186aa
#
_entry.id   730cfe6318744b0eef5ec2b1fc3186aa
#
_cell.length_a   1.000
_cell.length_b   1.000
_cell.length_c   1.000
_cell.angle_alpha   90.00
_cell.angle_beta   90.00
_cell.angle_gamma   90.00
#
_symmetry.space_group_name_H-M   'P 1'
#
loop_
_entity.id
_entity.type
_entity.pdbx_description
1 polymer ?
#
loop_
_entity_poly.entity_id
_entity_poly.type
_entity_poly.pdbx_seq_one_letter_code
_entity_poly.pdbx_strand_id
1 'polypeptide(L)'
;MEQNDFDAIQEAAMSEVEPYVPILQRTEGQPPPNAANGGLSYMSFDRNGDAGTAAAIETALQQIADGEGQAVIDKIESTPPGPIETKWGLGFRRYAECIEYIKDSNIKAPEGGVAIPLRYTIDEQPSYSIVSSNKLWQDPAREAQAKALRKDEKDSVRRSLYFPLVLRDARRIEEYYPDLSPSSPECMDKLGISLTHLESECENFYDAAEVERVYYPEMEKLLLEFFPDAKDALVFNHDVFDKEYEGDRTEDQDKKNPGVNANYANLVHNDLNDNSGRVRCRELLTRNLRNFGREQHYTEAEADAKMSRRFMSINLAKPMQTVRQNPFVLCAWPSFSDQSYITGYRVYDDRVGETTRFTYRPEHEWYWLPGQTPTEVSMLKCYDSVIDGSVSRWSFHSACVDPTAPTDAPCRKNIVVRSFVFF
;
A
#
# COMPACT_ATOMS: atom_id res chain seq x y z
N MET A 1 -16.11 24.45 9.42
CA MET A 1 -17.03 23.31 9.64
C MET A 1 -17.10 23.12 11.14
N GLU A 2 -18.26 23.21 11.72
CA GLU A 2 -18.42 23.02 13.16
C GLU A 2 -18.41 21.51 13.47
N GLN A 3 -18.02 21.13 14.70
CA GLN A 3 -17.92 19.72 15.15
C GLN A 3 -19.20 18.91 14.86
N ASN A 4 -20.37 19.58 14.89
CA ASN A 4 -21.67 18.98 14.59
C ASN A 4 -21.84 18.56 13.13
N ASP A 5 -21.13 19.20 12.19
CA ASP A 5 -21.17 18.83 10.76
C ASP A 5 -20.35 17.56 10.52
N PHE A 6 -19.30 17.37 11.31
CA PHE A 6 -18.44 16.17 11.22
C PHE A 6 -19.14 14.92 11.76
N ASP A 7 -19.87 15.08 12.89
CA ASP A 7 -20.60 13.98 13.52
C ASP A 7 -21.80 13.54 12.64
N ALA A 8 -22.48 14.47 11.96
CA ALA A 8 -23.56 14.17 11.03
C ALA A 8 -23.09 13.45 9.76
N ILE A 9 -21.91 13.77 9.26
CA ILE A 9 -21.28 13.08 8.11
C ILE A 9 -20.86 11.66 8.51
N GLN A 10 -20.37 11.49 9.73
CA GLN A 10 -19.97 10.18 10.26
C GLN A 10 -21.17 9.26 10.49
N GLU A 11 -22.29 9.79 10.98
CA GLU A 11 -23.54 9.05 11.18
C GLU A 11 -24.21 8.64 9.84
N ALA A 12 -24.15 9.49 8.82
CA ALA A 12 -24.65 9.19 7.47
C ALA A 12 -23.80 8.12 6.77
N ALA A 13 -22.47 8.16 6.92
CA ALA A 13 -21.57 7.15 6.35
C ALA A 13 -21.73 5.78 7.01
N MET A 14 -22.08 5.72 8.30
CA MET A 14 -22.31 4.47 9.02
C MET A 14 -23.65 3.80 8.68
N SER A 15 -24.63 4.53 8.13
CA SER A 15 -25.95 3.98 7.79
C SER A 15 -26.02 3.25 6.44
N GLU A 16 -25.02 3.42 5.57
CA GLU A 16 -24.94 2.79 4.24
C GLU A 16 -23.94 1.62 4.16
N VAL A 17 -23.24 1.32 5.24
CA VAL A 17 -22.31 0.18 5.26
C VAL A 17 -23.08 -1.10 5.57
N GLU A 18 -23.25 -1.95 4.57
CA GLU A 18 -23.74 -3.31 4.81
C GLU A 18 -22.82 -4.00 5.85
N PRO A 19 -23.41 -4.71 6.82
CA PRO A 19 -22.63 -5.39 7.85
C PRO A 19 -21.65 -6.38 7.19
N TYR A 20 -20.37 -6.28 7.55
CA TYR A 20 -19.34 -7.18 7.09
C TYR A 20 -19.73 -8.64 7.37
N VAL A 21 -19.86 -9.43 6.32
CA VAL A 21 -20.02 -10.88 6.44
C VAL A 21 -18.62 -11.49 6.44
N PRO A 22 -18.22 -12.19 7.52
CA PRO A 22 -16.93 -12.88 7.55
C PRO A 22 -16.75 -13.77 6.32
N ILE A 23 -15.54 -13.82 5.78
CA ILE A 23 -15.22 -14.61 4.57
C ILE A 23 -15.67 -16.06 4.70
N LEU A 24 -15.61 -16.63 5.91
CA LEU A 24 -16.09 -17.98 6.22
C LEU A 24 -17.61 -18.16 6.08
N GLN A 25 -18.40 -17.07 6.04
CA GLN A 25 -19.85 -17.10 5.87
C GLN A 25 -20.27 -16.69 4.45
N ARG A 26 -19.30 -16.33 3.59
CA ARG A 26 -19.61 -16.00 2.19
C ARG A 26 -19.75 -17.29 1.40
N THR A 27 -20.83 -17.38 0.65
CA THR A 27 -20.97 -18.38 -0.41
C THR A 27 -20.00 -18.04 -1.53
N GLU A 28 -19.39 -19.05 -2.14
CA GLU A 28 -18.57 -18.90 -3.35
C GLU A 28 -19.31 -17.98 -4.35
N GLY A 29 -18.61 -16.97 -4.84
CA GLY A 29 -19.15 -16.05 -5.85
C GLY A 29 -19.71 -14.71 -5.35
N GLN A 30 -19.73 -14.41 -4.04
CA GLN A 30 -20.13 -13.09 -3.57
C GLN A 30 -18.97 -12.08 -3.62
N PRO A 31 -19.11 -10.94 -4.32
CA PRO A 31 -18.11 -9.90 -4.34
C PRO A 31 -17.90 -9.30 -2.94
N PRO A 32 -16.71 -8.75 -2.64
CA PRO A 32 -16.48 -8.01 -1.40
C PRO A 32 -17.43 -6.80 -1.31
N PRO A 33 -17.89 -6.42 -0.10
CA PRO A 33 -18.94 -5.42 0.09
C PRO A 33 -18.67 -4.05 -0.53
N ASN A 34 -17.43 -3.67 -0.78
CA ASN A 34 -17.03 -2.37 -1.30
C ASN A 34 -16.28 -2.43 -2.63
N ALA A 35 -16.33 -3.55 -3.35
CA ALA A 35 -15.83 -3.59 -4.72
C ALA A 35 -16.81 -2.82 -5.61
N ALA A 36 -16.49 -1.60 -5.94
CA ALA A 36 -17.17 -0.89 -7.00
C ALA A 36 -17.06 -1.72 -8.28
N ASN A 37 -18.20 -2.23 -8.75
CA ASN A 37 -18.38 -3.00 -9.98
C ASN A 37 -17.69 -4.35 -10.09
N GLY A 38 -18.43 -5.42 -9.83
CA GLY A 38 -18.16 -6.78 -10.35
C GLY A 38 -16.77 -7.34 -10.08
N GLY A 39 -16.24 -7.08 -8.89
CA GLY A 39 -14.94 -7.58 -8.50
C GLY A 39 -14.84 -9.08 -8.73
N LEU A 40 -13.69 -9.53 -9.17
CA LEU A 40 -13.35 -10.94 -9.15
C LEU A 40 -13.75 -11.48 -7.79
N SER A 41 -14.76 -12.34 -7.79
CA SER A 41 -15.07 -13.13 -6.61
C SER A 41 -13.76 -13.69 -6.12
N TYR A 42 -13.46 -13.48 -4.84
CA TYR A 42 -12.27 -14.06 -4.27
C TYR A 42 -12.37 -15.55 -4.48
N MET A 43 -11.62 -16.02 -5.45
CA MET A 43 -11.62 -17.43 -5.77
C MET A 43 -10.93 -18.14 -4.63
N SER A 44 -11.65 -19.08 -4.04
CA SER A 44 -11.09 -20.01 -3.09
C SER A 44 -9.74 -20.45 -3.61
N PHE A 45 -8.70 -20.28 -2.82
CA PHE A 45 -7.40 -20.86 -3.13
C PHE A 45 -7.60 -22.34 -3.39
N ASP A 46 -7.65 -22.73 -4.67
CA ASP A 46 -7.53 -24.10 -5.01
C ASP A 46 -6.13 -24.55 -4.61
N ARG A 47 -6.06 -25.62 -3.81
CA ARG A 47 -4.79 -26.19 -3.36
C ARG A 47 -3.87 -26.58 -4.52
N ASN A 48 -4.39 -26.58 -5.74
CA ASN A 48 -3.70 -26.88 -6.99
C ASN A 48 -3.33 -25.64 -7.83
N GLY A 49 -3.58 -24.40 -7.33
CA GLY A 49 -3.03 -23.14 -7.88
C GLY A 49 -3.53 -22.69 -9.26
N ASP A 50 -3.85 -23.61 -10.14
CA ASP A 50 -4.00 -23.33 -11.56
C ASP A 50 -5.40 -22.82 -11.97
N ALA A 51 -6.46 -23.36 -11.37
CA ALA A 51 -7.84 -23.04 -11.80
C ALA A 51 -8.30 -21.65 -11.34
N GLY A 52 -7.98 -21.25 -10.11
CA GLY A 52 -8.33 -19.93 -9.56
C GLY A 52 -7.61 -18.80 -10.28
N THR A 53 -6.31 -19.00 -10.58
CA THR A 53 -5.50 -18.04 -11.34
C THR A 53 -6.01 -17.93 -12.78
N ALA A 54 -6.39 -19.04 -13.43
CA ALA A 54 -6.90 -19.04 -14.79
C ALA A 54 -8.20 -18.23 -14.92
N ALA A 55 -9.15 -18.41 -14.01
CA ALA A 55 -10.41 -17.68 -14.06
C ALA A 55 -10.25 -16.18 -13.71
N ALA A 56 -9.34 -15.83 -12.80
CA ALA A 56 -8.97 -14.43 -12.54
C ALA A 56 -8.39 -13.76 -13.79
N ILE A 57 -7.55 -14.48 -14.52
CA ILE A 57 -6.99 -14.02 -15.78
C ILE A 57 -8.08 -13.85 -16.84
N GLU A 58 -9.00 -14.80 -16.98
CA GLU A 58 -10.11 -14.70 -17.94
C GLU A 58 -10.99 -13.49 -17.68
N THR A 59 -11.32 -13.22 -16.41
CA THR A 59 -12.09 -12.02 -16.01
C THR A 59 -11.32 -10.75 -16.33
N ALA A 60 -10.03 -10.69 -16.01
CA ALA A 60 -9.16 -9.56 -16.34
C ALA A 60 -9.10 -9.31 -17.86
N LEU A 61 -8.96 -10.36 -18.64
CA LEU A 61 -8.92 -10.27 -20.11
C LEU A 61 -10.24 -9.77 -20.69
N GLN A 62 -11.39 -10.18 -20.12
CA GLN A 62 -12.68 -9.69 -20.55
C GLN A 62 -12.83 -8.20 -20.27
N GLN A 63 -12.48 -7.71 -19.08
CA GLN A 63 -12.54 -6.29 -18.74
C GLN A 63 -11.60 -5.45 -19.60
N ILE A 64 -10.40 -5.96 -19.91
CA ILE A 64 -9.48 -5.31 -20.83
C ILE A 64 -10.06 -5.25 -22.27
N ALA A 65 -10.71 -6.33 -22.71
CA ALA A 65 -11.34 -6.44 -24.03
C ALA A 65 -12.53 -5.46 -24.18
N ASP A 66 -13.27 -5.24 -23.10
CA ASP A 66 -14.38 -4.29 -23.08
C ASP A 66 -13.91 -2.81 -23.18
N GLY A 67 -12.60 -2.57 -23.10
CA GLY A 67 -11.99 -1.28 -23.42
C GLY A 67 -12.24 -0.17 -22.42
N GLU A 68 -12.69 -0.51 -21.22
CA GLU A 68 -13.15 0.45 -20.21
C GLU A 68 -12.12 1.51 -19.82
N GLY A 69 -10.84 1.22 -19.79
CA GLY A 69 -9.79 2.20 -19.46
C GLY A 69 -9.31 3.05 -20.64
N GLN A 70 -9.61 2.68 -21.88
CA GLN A 70 -9.06 3.37 -23.06
C GLN A 70 -9.60 4.79 -23.23
N ALA A 71 -10.88 5.01 -22.95
CA ALA A 71 -11.49 6.33 -23.06
C ALA A 71 -10.85 7.36 -22.10
N VAL A 72 -10.43 6.93 -20.92
CA VAL A 72 -9.71 7.77 -19.95
C VAL A 72 -8.34 8.16 -20.50
N ILE A 73 -7.63 7.18 -21.07
CA ILE A 73 -6.31 7.40 -21.69
C ILE A 73 -6.43 8.38 -22.85
N ASP A 74 -7.39 8.16 -23.75
CA ASP A 74 -7.61 9.00 -24.94
C ASP A 74 -7.95 10.44 -24.53
N LYS A 75 -8.76 10.62 -23.49
CA LYS A 75 -9.05 11.94 -22.93
C LYS A 75 -7.79 12.62 -22.41
N ILE A 76 -6.96 11.92 -21.64
CA ILE A 76 -5.70 12.46 -21.12
C ILE A 76 -4.76 12.83 -22.24
N GLU A 77 -4.58 11.95 -23.24
CA GLU A 77 -3.61 12.12 -24.31
C GLU A 77 -4.02 13.18 -25.34
N SER A 78 -5.31 13.33 -25.59
CA SER A 78 -5.84 14.37 -26.49
C SER A 78 -5.89 15.77 -25.88
N THR A 79 -5.81 15.89 -24.54
CA THR A 79 -5.79 17.19 -23.87
C THR A 79 -4.45 17.90 -24.13
N PRO A 80 -4.43 19.18 -24.49
CA PRO A 80 -3.20 19.95 -24.65
C PRO A 80 -2.32 19.94 -23.39
N PRO A 81 -1.01 20.26 -23.48
CA PRO A 81 -0.16 20.46 -22.31
C PRO A 81 -0.77 21.46 -21.31
N GLY A 82 -0.68 21.15 -20.01
CA GLY A 82 -1.22 21.97 -18.93
C GLY A 82 -2.15 21.20 -18.00
N PRO A 83 -2.89 21.92 -17.14
CA PRO A 83 -3.79 21.30 -16.18
C PRO A 83 -4.96 20.58 -16.87
N ILE A 84 -5.30 19.42 -16.37
CA ILE A 84 -6.44 18.61 -16.80
C ILE A 84 -7.50 18.72 -15.69
N GLU A 85 -8.65 19.28 -16.04
CA GLU A 85 -9.77 19.32 -15.11
C GLU A 85 -10.38 17.92 -14.94
N THR A 86 -10.44 17.47 -13.69
CA THR A 86 -11.05 16.20 -13.30
C THR A 86 -12.13 16.44 -12.27
N LYS A 87 -12.97 15.46 -12.00
CA LYS A 87 -13.94 15.55 -10.89
C LYS A 87 -13.28 15.62 -9.50
N TRP A 88 -11.99 15.33 -9.42
CA TRP A 88 -11.22 15.36 -8.17
C TRP A 88 -10.34 16.62 -8.04
N GLY A 89 -10.27 17.48 -9.05
CA GLY A 89 -9.45 18.69 -9.08
C GLY A 89 -8.55 18.76 -10.32
N LEU A 90 -7.61 19.68 -10.30
CA LEU A 90 -6.65 19.89 -11.40
C LEU A 90 -5.52 18.87 -11.31
N GLY A 91 -5.44 17.98 -12.31
CA GLY A 91 -4.37 17.02 -12.45
C GLY A 91 -3.42 17.37 -13.58
N PHE A 92 -2.21 16.81 -13.56
CA PHE A 92 -1.15 17.09 -14.53
C PHE A 92 -0.54 15.79 -15.04
N ARG A 93 -0.28 15.68 -16.33
CA ARG A 93 0.38 14.51 -16.91
C ARG A 93 1.83 14.37 -16.48
N ARG A 94 2.51 15.50 -16.34
CA ARG A 94 3.94 15.54 -16.02
C ARG A 94 4.18 16.15 -14.64
N TYR A 95 5.15 15.57 -13.96
CA TYR A 95 5.63 16.10 -12.69
C TYR A 95 6.02 17.59 -12.78
N ALA A 96 6.77 17.95 -13.84
CA ALA A 96 7.25 19.32 -14.03
C ALA A 96 6.11 20.35 -14.18
N GLU A 97 5.06 20.01 -14.92
CA GLU A 97 3.88 20.87 -15.08
C GLU A 97 3.18 21.13 -13.74
N CYS A 98 3.07 20.10 -12.89
CA CYS A 98 2.48 20.24 -11.57
C CYS A 98 3.37 21.07 -10.63
N ILE A 99 4.70 20.97 -10.72
CA ILE A 99 5.65 21.82 -9.98
C ILE A 99 5.54 23.29 -10.38
N GLU A 100 5.44 23.58 -11.67
CA GLU A 100 5.21 24.95 -12.15
C GLU A 100 3.92 25.52 -11.60
N TYR A 101 2.83 24.76 -11.66
CA TYR A 101 1.55 25.15 -11.08
C TYR A 101 1.64 25.42 -9.56
N ILE A 102 2.34 24.55 -8.80
CA ILE A 102 2.54 24.75 -7.35
C ILE A 102 3.24 26.09 -7.06
N LYS A 103 4.28 26.42 -7.86
CA LYS A 103 5.04 27.67 -7.73
C LYS A 103 4.18 28.88 -8.09
N ASP A 104 3.51 28.84 -9.24
CA ASP A 104 2.70 29.94 -9.74
C ASP A 104 1.49 30.23 -8.86
N SER A 105 0.87 29.18 -8.31
CA SER A 105 -0.24 29.28 -7.37
C SER A 105 0.19 29.62 -5.95
N ASN A 106 1.50 29.72 -5.68
CA ASN A 106 2.07 30.06 -4.38
C ASN A 106 1.54 29.16 -3.23
N ILE A 107 1.39 27.84 -3.51
CA ILE A 107 0.90 26.87 -2.52
C ILE A 107 1.90 26.82 -1.35
N LYS A 108 1.44 27.14 -0.16
CA LYS A 108 2.27 27.18 1.05
C LYS A 108 2.15 25.87 1.82
N ALA A 109 3.28 25.41 2.30
CA ALA A 109 3.35 24.31 3.26
C ALA A 109 3.54 24.86 4.68
N PRO A 110 3.07 24.14 5.71
CA PRO A 110 3.37 24.47 7.11
C PRO A 110 4.86 24.27 7.40
N GLU A 111 5.29 24.64 8.59
CA GLU A 111 6.67 24.42 9.04
C GLU A 111 7.06 22.94 9.00
N GLY A 112 8.22 22.63 8.44
CA GLY A 112 8.66 21.26 8.20
C GLY A 112 7.95 20.55 7.06
N GLY A 113 6.95 21.17 6.43
CA GLY A 113 6.21 20.65 5.30
C GLY A 113 6.78 21.06 3.95
N VAL A 114 6.25 20.48 2.87
CA VAL A 114 6.61 20.81 1.50
C VAL A 114 5.41 20.61 0.56
N ALA A 115 5.25 21.48 -0.43
CA ALA A 115 4.27 21.29 -1.49
C ALA A 115 4.89 20.45 -2.63
N ILE A 116 4.21 19.38 -3.00
CA ILE A 116 4.70 18.40 -3.97
C ILE A 116 3.62 17.97 -4.97
N PRO A 117 4.01 17.48 -6.16
CA PRO A 117 3.18 16.62 -6.98
C PRO A 117 3.14 15.20 -6.43
N LEU A 118 1.94 14.64 -6.24
CA LEU A 118 1.78 13.21 -5.95
C LEU A 118 0.89 12.55 -6.99
N ARG A 119 1.20 11.30 -7.32
CA ARG A 119 0.56 10.59 -8.42
C ARG A 119 -0.58 9.73 -7.93
N TYR A 120 -1.78 9.98 -8.50
CA TYR A 120 -2.99 9.23 -8.21
C TYR A 120 -3.56 8.61 -9.48
N THR A 121 -4.22 7.47 -9.34
CA THR A 121 -5.11 7.00 -10.42
C THR A 121 -6.29 7.98 -10.57
N ILE A 122 -6.76 8.13 -11.80
CA ILE A 122 -7.99 8.89 -12.10
C ILE A 122 -9.06 7.97 -12.70
N ASP A 123 -8.79 6.68 -12.71
CA ASP A 123 -9.69 5.65 -13.18
C ASP A 123 -10.24 4.88 -11.99
N GLU A 124 -11.55 4.71 -11.93
CA GLU A 124 -12.24 3.94 -10.89
C GLU A 124 -12.31 2.44 -11.23
N GLN A 125 -11.76 2.05 -12.38
CA GLN A 125 -11.73 0.65 -12.80
C GLN A 125 -10.59 -0.13 -12.11
N PRO A 126 -10.78 -1.42 -11.84
CA PRO A 126 -9.72 -2.28 -11.39
C PRO A 126 -8.54 -2.28 -12.35
N SER A 127 -7.35 -2.53 -11.84
CA SER A 127 -6.14 -2.67 -12.65
C SER A 127 -5.49 -4.03 -12.40
N TYR A 128 -4.78 -4.51 -13.40
CA TYR A 128 -4.15 -5.81 -13.37
C TYR A 128 -2.66 -5.67 -13.65
N SER A 129 -1.85 -6.38 -12.87
CA SER A 129 -0.42 -6.51 -13.11
C SER A 129 0.02 -7.95 -12.98
N ILE A 130 1.06 -8.31 -13.70
CA ILE A 130 1.64 -9.64 -13.66
C ILE A 130 2.97 -9.54 -12.95
N VAL A 131 3.21 -10.45 -12.01
CA VAL A 131 4.54 -10.60 -11.42
C VAL A 131 5.46 -11.27 -12.44
N SER A 132 6.65 -10.70 -12.65
CA SER A 132 7.56 -11.08 -13.73
C SER A 132 8.04 -12.54 -13.68
N SER A 133 8.00 -13.18 -12.51
CA SER A 133 8.36 -14.59 -12.30
C SER A 133 7.27 -15.58 -12.69
N ASN A 134 6.10 -15.11 -13.09
CA ASN A 134 4.97 -15.98 -13.38
C ASN A 134 5.29 -16.92 -14.55
N LYS A 135 5.41 -18.23 -14.26
CA LYS A 135 5.75 -19.29 -15.24
C LYS A 135 4.65 -19.56 -16.24
N LEU A 136 3.40 -19.22 -15.90
CA LEU A 136 2.27 -19.34 -16.84
C LEU A 136 2.52 -18.55 -18.13
N TRP A 137 3.37 -17.52 -18.06
CA TRP A 137 3.73 -16.67 -19.20
C TRP A 137 4.85 -17.21 -20.06
N GLN A 138 5.47 -18.31 -19.67
CA GLN A 138 6.44 -19.02 -20.49
C GLN A 138 5.76 -20.02 -21.46
N ASP A 139 4.45 -20.26 -21.26
CA ASP A 139 3.64 -21.07 -22.17
C ASP A 139 3.28 -20.25 -23.43
N PRO A 140 3.73 -20.66 -24.63
CA PRO A 140 3.40 -19.99 -25.88
C PRO A 140 1.90 -19.85 -26.13
N ALA A 141 1.08 -20.79 -25.63
CA ALA A 141 -0.37 -20.74 -25.76
C ALA A 141 -1.00 -19.59 -24.97
N ARG A 142 -0.29 -19.03 -23.99
CA ARG A 142 -0.74 -17.92 -23.11
C ARG A 142 -0.06 -16.59 -23.41
N GLU A 143 0.81 -16.52 -24.41
CA GLU A 143 1.56 -15.31 -24.75
C GLU A 143 0.65 -14.10 -25.02
N ALA A 144 -0.46 -14.30 -25.72
CA ALA A 144 -1.43 -13.24 -26.02
C ALA A 144 -2.08 -12.67 -24.75
N GLN A 145 -2.41 -13.56 -23.79
CA GLN A 145 -2.97 -13.20 -22.50
C GLN A 145 -1.95 -12.40 -21.66
N ALA A 146 -0.71 -12.88 -21.57
CA ALA A 146 0.37 -12.19 -20.91
C ALA A 146 0.60 -10.79 -21.46
N LYS A 147 0.57 -10.67 -22.79
CA LYS A 147 0.73 -9.39 -23.47
C LYS A 147 -0.40 -8.42 -23.15
N ALA A 148 -1.65 -8.88 -23.08
CA ALA A 148 -2.81 -8.06 -22.73
C ALA A 148 -2.69 -7.53 -21.29
N LEU A 149 -2.37 -8.38 -20.32
CA LEU A 149 -2.22 -7.97 -18.92
C LEU A 149 -1.03 -7.03 -18.70
N ARG A 150 0.11 -7.26 -19.37
CA ARG A 150 1.25 -6.33 -19.34
C ARG A 150 0.91 -4.99 -19.98
N LYS A 151 0.04 -4.98 -20.99
CA LYS A 151 -0.48 -3.74 -21.56
C LYS A 151 -1.32 -2.99 -20.53
N ASP A 152 -2.23 -3.67 -19.82
CA ASP A 152 -3.06 -3.04 -18.80
C ASP A 152 -2.23 -2.49 -17.64
N GLU A 153 -1.18 -3.17 -17.21
CA GLU A 153 -0.23 -2.66 -16.22
C GLU A 153 0.37 -1.32 -16.65
N LYS A 154 0.82 -1.21 -17.91
CA LYS A 154 1.33 0.05 -18.48
C LYS A 154 0.23 1.10 -18.61
N ASP A 155 -0.95 0.70 -19.05
CA ASP A 155 -2.09 1.58 -19.21
C ASP A 155 -2.62 2.09 -17.86
N SER A 156 -2.52 1.31 -16.79
CA SER A 156 -2.86 1.78 -15.44
C SER A 156 -2.01 2.98 -15.00
N VAL A 157 -0.75 3.04 -15.44
CA VAL A 157 0.12 4.20 -15.23
C VAL A 157 -0.34 5.38 -16.08
N ARG A 158 -0.78 5.16 -17.33
CA ARG A 158 -1.34 6.19 -18.24
C ARG A 158 -2.67 6.74 -17.71
N ARG A 159 -3.43 5.95 -16.92
CA ARG A 159 -4.66 6.35 -16.22
C ARG A 159 -4.38 7.03 -14.88
N SER A 160 -3.27 7.74 -14.76
CA SER A 160 -2.90 8.47 -13.54
C SER A 160 -2.38 9.86 -13.85
N LEU A 161 -2.60 10.79 -12.93
CA LEU A 161 -2.15 12.18 -13.01
C LEU A 161 -1.41 12.56 -11.72
N TYR A 162 -0.58 13.59 -11.82
CA TYR A 162 -0.01 14.27 -10.68
C TYR A 162 -0.97 15.34 -10.17
N PHE A 163 -1.17 15.38 -8.87
CA PHE A 163 -1.97 16.40 -8.19
C PHE A 163 -1.09 17.17 -7.22
N PRO A 164 -1.27 18.50 -7.12
CA PRO A 164 -0.57 19.31 -6.14
C PRO A 164 -1.13 19.03 -4.75
N LEU A 165 -0.25 18.79 -3.79
CA LEU A 165 -0.63 18.62 -2.39
C LEU A 165 0.49 19.10 -1.46
N VAL A 166 0.16 19.15 -0.17
CA VAL A 166 1.08 19.57 0.87
C VAL A 166 1.37 18.42 1.80
N LEU A 167 2.65 18.16 2.02
CA LEU A 167 3.12 17.25 3.06
C LEU A 167 3.29 18.01 4.37
N ARG A 168 2.95 17.38 5.48
CA ARG A 168 3.18 17.83 6.86
C ARG A 168 4.30 17.02 7.48
N ASP A 169 5.11 17.62 8.35
CA ASP A 169 6.10 16.85 9.11
C ASP A 169 5.39 15.91 10.10
N ALA A 170 5.63 14.61 9.98
CA ALA A 170 5.00 13.60 10.83
C ALA A 170 5.44 13.68 12.29
N ARG A 171 6.60 14.30 12.58
CA ARG A 171 7.03 14.57 13.96
C ARG A 171 6.16 15.62 14.66
N ARG A 172 5.37 16.38 13.88
CA ARG A 172 4.51 17.47 14.35
C ARG A 172 3.02 17.10 14.31
N ILE A 173 2.68 15.83 14.32
CA ILE A 173 1.28 15.34 14.34
C ILE A 173 0.48 15.98 15.47
N GLU A 174 1.09 16.22 16.64
CA GLU A 174 0.45 16.85 17.80
C GLU A 174 -0.09 18.27 17.51
N GLU A 175 0.42 18.96 16.52
CA GLU A 175 -0.09 20.29 16.13
C GLU A 175 -1.45 20.22 15.41
N TYR A 176 -1.75 19.09 14.80
CA TYR A 176 -3.00 18.84 14.09
C TYR A 176 -3.96 17.96 14.90
N TYR A 177 -3.40 17.13 15.75
CA TYR A 177 -4.09 16.18 16.62
C TYR A 177 -3.48 16.25 18.03
N PRO A 178 -3.87 17.27 18.85
CA PRO A 178 -3.21 17.58 20.13
C PRO A 178 -3.17 16.44 21.15
N ASP A 179 -4.08 15.48 21.05
CA ASP A 179 -4.15 14.34 21.96
C ASP A 179 -3.36 13.11 21.47
N LEU A 180 -2.64 13.23 20.33
CA LEU A 180 -1.91 12.11 19.74
C LEU A 180 -0.41 12.35 19.72
N SER A 181 0.34 11.53 20.44
CA SER A 181 1.78 11.45 20.21
C SER A 181 2.08 10.69 18.92
N PRO A 182 2.97 11.21 18.03
CA PRO A 182 3.33 10.51 16.79
C PRO A 182 3.94 9.12 17.02
N SER A 183 4.42 8.83 18.23
CA SER A 183 5.03 7.54 18.60
C SER A 183 4.15 6.74 19.56
N SER A 184 2.84 6.76 19.37
CA SER A 184 1.90 6.04 20.25
C SER A 184 0.99 5.05 19.50
N PRO A 185 0.52 3.98 20.15
CA PRO A 185 -0.50 3.08 19.58
C PRO A 185 -1.79 3.81 19.21
N GLU A 186 -2.18 4.83 19.97
CA GLU A 186 -3.37 5.65 19.70
C GLU A 186 -3.24 6.42 18.39
N CYS A 187 -2.03 6.91 18.06
CA CYS A 187 -1.75 7.53 16.77
C CYS A 187 -1.93 6.52 15.63
N MET A 188 -1.40 5.29 15.78
CA MET A 188 -1.62 4.22 14.82
C MET A 188 -3.11 3.87 14.68
N ASP A 189 -3.83 3.81 15.79
CA ASP A 189 -5.26 3.47 15.77
C ASP A 189 -6.12 4.60 15.18
N LYS A 190 -5.78 5.84 15.38
CA LYS A 190 -6.52 6.99 14.85
C LYS A 190 -6.16 7.30 13.40
N LEU A 191 -4.87 7.37 13.09
CA LEU A 191 -4.37 7.89 11.81
C LEU A 191 -3.94 6.80 10.83
N GLY A 192 -3.71 5.56 11.30
CA GLY A 192 -3.13 4.48 10.49
C GLY A 192 -1.63 4.63 10.24
N ILE A 193 -1.01 5.63 10.86
CA ILE A 193 0.41 5.93 10.75
C ILE A 193 1.00 6.20 12.14
N SER A 194 2.27 5.91 12.33
CA SER A 194 3.00 6.26 13.55
C SER A 194 4.50 6.25 13.29
N LEU A 195 5.27 6.71 14.26
CA LEU A 195 6.73 6.75 14.23
C LEU A 195 7.30 5.98 15.40
N THR A 196 8.48 5.40 15.21
CA THR A 196 9.26 4.81 16.32
C THR A 196 10.73 4.90 16.01
N HIS A 197 11.58 4.39 16.90
CA HIS A 197 13.01 4.39 16.74
C HIS A 197 13.58 2.99 16.93
N LEU A 198 14.56 2.63 16.12
CA LEU A 198 15.32 1.39 16.25
C LEU A 198 16.77 1.62 15.84
N GLU A 199 17.68 1.33 16.75
CA GLU A 199 19.09 1.04 16.44
C GLU A 199 19.21 -0.47 16.21
N SER A 200 19.44 -0.87 14.96
CA SER A 200 19.48 -2.27 14.55
C SER A 200 20.91 -2.80 14.61
N GLU A 201 21.07 -4.04 15.02
CA GLU A 201 22.34 -4.79 14.96
C GLU A 201 22.55 -5.46 13.59
N CYS A 202 21.60 -5.36 12.65
CA CYS A 202 21.76 -5.83 11.28
C CYS A 202 22.74 -4.92 10.53
N GLU A 203 23.88 -5.46 10.14
CA GLU A 203 24.95 -4.71 9.48
C GLU A 203 24.78 -4.67 7.96
N ASN A 204 24.20 -5.75 7.37
CA ASN A 204 24.05 -5.88 5.92
C ASN A 204 22.59 -6.15 5.52
N PHE A 205 21.84 -5.11 5.22
CA PHE A 205 20.46 -5.22 4.75
C PHE A 205 20.30 -5.81 3.33
N TYR A 206 21.40 -6.03 2.62
CA TYR A 206 21.39 -6.70 1.32
C TYR A 206 21.56 -8.22 1.45
N ASP A 207 21.95 -8.72 2.62
CA ASP A 207 21.99 -10.15 2.93
C ASP A 207 20.66 -10.58 3.56
N ALA A 208 19.82 -11.24 2.77
CA ALA A 208 18.52 -11.71 3.21
C ALA A 208 18.60 -12.67 4.41
N ALA A 209 19.64 -13.50 4.50
CA ALA A 209 19.81 -14.41 5.63
C ALA A 209 20.16 -13.67 6.93
N GLU A 210 20.94 -12.59 6.84
CA GLU A 210 21.20 -11.73 7.99
C GLU A 210 19.95 -10.95 8.40
N VAL A 211 19.21 -10.37 7.45
CA VAL A 211 17.95 -9.67 7.71
C VAL A 211 16.96 -10.59 8.42
N GLU A 212 16.78 -11.83 7.97
CA GLU A 212 15.89 -12.79 8.60
C GLU A 212 16.33 -13.20 10.00
N ARG A 213 17.63 -13.36 10.20
CA ARG A 213 18.21 -13.81 11.47
C ARG A 213 18.27 -12.71 12.53
N VAL A 214 18.54 -11.46 12.14
CA VAL A 214 18.76 -10.33 13.06
C VAL A 214 17.57 -9.37 13.02
N TYR A 215 17.27 -8.83 11.84
CA TYR A 215 16.34 -7.71 11.73
C TYR A 215 14.88 -8.10 11.94
N TYR A 216 14.44 -9.31 11.52
CA TYR A 216 13.06 -9.76 11.77
C TYR A 216 12.74 -9.88 13.27
N PRO A 217 13.57 -10.55 14.10
CA PRO A 217 13.34 -10.57 15.54
C PRO A 217 13.35 -9.19 16.20
N GLU A 218 14.20 -8.28 15.73
CA GLU A 218 14.21 -6.89 16.23
C GLU A 218 12.89 -6.18 15.94
N MET A 219 12.35 -6.34 14.72
CA MET A 219 11.08 -5.74 14.33
C MET A 219 9.89 -6.34 15.06
N GLU A 220 9.89 -7.66 15.28
CA GLU A 220 8.85 -8.34 16.07
C GLU A 220 8.87 -7.86 17.53
N LYS A 221 10.03 -7.74 18.13
CA LYS A 221 10.20 -7.19 19.48
C LYS A 221 9.74 -5.74 19.54
N LEU A 222 10.15 -4.91 18.58
CA LEU A 222 9.74 -3.51 18.48
C LEU A 222 8.21 -3.37 18.43
N LEU A 223 7.54 -4.21 17.65
CA LEU A 223 6.08 -4.21 17.53
C LEU A 223 5.40 -4.61 18.86
N LEU A 224 5.93 -5.61 19.58
CA LEU A 224 5.39 -6.02 20.86
C LEU A 224 5.66 -4.98 21.97
N GLU A 225 6.75 -4.25 21.91
CA GLU A 225 7.03 -3.12 22.79
C GLU A 225 6.14 -1.91 22.48
N PHE A 226 5.88 -1.65 21.19
CA PHE A 226 5.03 -0.56 20.75
C PHE A 226 3.54 -0.81 21.06
N PHE A 227 3.07 -2.05 20.95
CA PHE A 227 1.69 -2.46 21.28
C PHE A 227 1.64 -3.35 22.51
N PRO A 228 1.56 -2.79 23.74
CA PRO A 228 1.62 -3.60 24.98
C PRO A 228 0.53 -4.68 25.11
N ASP A 229 -0.62 -4.47 24.45
CA ASP A 229 -1.72 -5.43 24.44
C ASP A 229 -1.55 -6.55 23.41
N ALA A 230 -0.62 -6.43 22.49
CA ALA A 230 -0.32 -7.46 21.50
C ALA A 230 0.26 -8.72 22.16
N LYS A 231 -0.14 -9.89 21.65
CA LYS A 231 0.30 -11.20 22.15
C LYS A 231 1.35 -11.84 21.27
N ASP A 232 1.40 -11.44 20.00
CA ASP A 232 2.33 -11.98 19.02
C ASP A 232 2.53 -11.01 17.86
N ALA A 233 3.70 -11.07 17.26
CA ALA A 233 4.03 -10.36 16.03
C ALA A 233 4.78 -11.30 15.09
N LEU A 234 4.48 -11.22 13.81
CA LEU A 234 5.07 -12.05 12.75
C LEU A 234 5.54 -11.16 11.61
N VAL A 235 6.84 -11.02 11.46
CA VAL A 235 7.44 -10.44 10.25
C VAL A 235 7.54 -11.54 9.20
N PHE A 236 7.02 -11.28 7.98
CA PHE A 236 6.91 -12.32 6.97
C PHE A 236 7.58 -12.00 5.63
N ASN A 237 7.96 -10.76 5.42
CA ASN A 237 8.59 -10.33 4.17
C ASN A 237 9.34 -9.01 4.38
N HIS A 238 10.35 -8.76 3.52
CA HIS A 238 10.97 -7.45 3.40
C HIS A 238 11.27 -7.12 1.94
N ASP A 239 11.39 -5.83 1.66
CA ASP A 239 11.95 -5.30 0.42
C ASP A 239 13.03 -4.28 0.76
N VAL A 240 14.14 -4.34 0.05
CA VAL A 240 15.19 -3.32 0.07
C VAL A 240 15.02 -2.43 -1.16
N PHE A 241 15.00 -1.13 -0.96
CA PHE A 241 14.91 -0.14 -2.05
C PHE A 241 16.22 0.62 -2.12
N ASP A 242 16.95 0.42 -3.21
CA ASP A 242 18.19 1.13 -3.54
C ASP A 242 18.33 1.26 -5.05
N LYS A 243 18.11 2.48 -5.56
CA LYS A 243 18.25 2.76 -6.99
C LYS A 243 19.68 2.67 -7.50
N GLU A 244 20.64 2.86 -6.62
CA GLU A 244 22.09 2.90 -6.94
C GLU A 244 22.78 1.55 -6.73
N TYR A 245 22.07 0.53 -6.27
CA TYR A 245 22.65 -0.80 -6.03
C TYR A 245 23.09 -1.46 -7.35
N GLU A 246 24.36 -1.83 -7.43
CA GLU A 246 24.98 -2.44 -8.62
C GLU A 246 25.05 -3.97 -8.60
N GLY A 247 24.63 -4.60 -7.48
CA GLY A 247 24.59 -6.06 -7.36
C GLY A 247 23.41 -6.71 -8.07
N ASP A 248 23.23 -8.02 -7.85
CA ASP A 248 22.12 -8.76 -8.44
C ASP A 248 20.77 -8.21 -7.96
N ARG A 249 20.03 -7.62 -8.90
CA ARG A 249 18.67 -7.14 -8.68
C ARG A 249 17.68 -8.22 -9.07
N THR A 250 16.79 -8.54 -8.16
CA THR A 250 15.68 -9.42 -8.49
C THR A 250 14.41 -8.59 -8.57
N GLU A 251 13.78 -8.56 -9.74
CA GLU A 251 12.42 -8.00 -9.89
C GLU A 251 11.36 -8.93 -9.27
N ASP A 252 11.79 -10.06 -8.75
CA ASP A 252 10.95 -11.17 -8.33
C ASP A 252 10.72 -11.13 -6.82
N GLN A 253 9.61 -10.54 -6.42
CA GLN A 253 9.16 -10.50 -5.03
C GLN A 253 8.75 -11.88 -4.46
N ASP A 254 8.72 -12.93 -5.31
CA ASP A 254 8.32 -14.28 -4.93
C ASP A 254 9.51 -15.20 -4.62
N LYS A 255 10.74 -14.75 -4.86
CA LYS A 255 11.92 -15.53 -4.48
C LYS A 255 12.10 -15.57 -2.97
N LYS A 256 12.69 -16.67 -2.49
CA LYS A 256 13.05 -16.84 -1.07
C LYS A 256 13.95 -15.73 -0.54
N ASN A 257 14.66 -15.04 -1.41
CA ASN A 257 15.49 -13.89 -1.09
C ASN A 257 14.82 -12.66 -1.70
N PRO A 258 14.19 -11.80 -0.90
CA PRO A 258 13.68 -10.53 -1.39
C PRO A 258 14.83 -9.75 -2.02
N GLY A 259 14.62 -9.34 -3.26
CA GLY A 259 15.64 -8.64 -4.01
C GLY A 259 15.68 -7.16 -3.69
N VAL A 260 16.73 -6.53 -4.19
CA VAL A 260 16.85 -5.08 -4.13
C VAL A 260 16.05 -4.45 -5.26
N ASN A 261 15.09 -3.61 -4.91
CA ASN A 261 14.25 -2.87 -5.85
C ASN A 261 14.92 -1.56 -6.27
N ALA A 262 15.07 -1.36 -7.58
CA ALA A 262 15.56 -0.10 -8.13
C ALA A 262 14.48 0.98 -8.22
N ASN A 263 13.21 0.60 -8.19
CA ASN A 263 12.09 1.50 -8.42
C ASN A 263 11.28 1.69 -7.13
N TYR A 264 11.00 2.95 -6.81
CA TYR A 264 10.06 3.28 -5.74
C TYR A 264 8.63 3.27 -6.31
N ALA A 265 7.70 2.75 -5.53
CA ALA A 265 6.29 2.85 -5.85
C ALA A 265 5.82 4.31 -5.71
N ASN A 266 5.61 4.98 -6.83
CA ASN A 266 5.26 6.41 -6.92
C ASN A 266 3.78 6.65 -7.26
N LEU A 267 2.95 5.63 -7.23
CA LEU A 267 1.51 5.72 -7.33
C LEU A 267 0.91 5.47 -5.96
N VAL A 268 0.01 6.33 -5.52
CA VAL A 268 -0.68 6.19 -4.23
C VAL A 268 -1.41 4.86 -4.15
N HIS A 269 -1.08 4.08 -3.11
CA HIS A 269 -1.63 2.73 -2.90
C HIS A 269 -1.58 2.32 -1.43
N ASN A 270 -2.27 1.23 -1.12
CA ASN A 270 -2.06 0.41 0.06
C ASN A 270 -1.83 -1.04 -0.37
N ASP A 271 -0.96 -1.76 0.33
CA ASP A 271 -0.51 -3.11 -0.04
C ASP A 271 -1.62 -4.17 0.06
N LEU A 272 -2.64 -3.93 0.86
CA LEU A 272 -3.73 -4.88 1.13
C LEU A 272 -5.10 -4.21 0.97
N ASN A 273 -6.16 -5.01 0.97
CA ASN A 273 -7.54 -4.60 1.12
C ASN A 273 -8.26 -5.47 2.15
N ASP A 274 -9.57 -5.31 2.31
CA ASP A 274 -10.38 -6.07 3.25
C ASP A 274 -10.24 -7.58 3.07
N ASN A 275 -10.14 -8.01 1.85
CA ASN A 275 -10.06 -9.40 1.48
C ASN A 275 -8.64 -9.94 1.60
N SER A 276 -7.69 -9.32 0.90
CA SER A 276 -6.31 -9.81 0.85
C SER A 276 -5.62 -9.78 2.22
N GLY A 277 -5.98 -8.83 3.11
CA GLY A 277 -5.45 -8.78 4.47
C GLY A 277 -5.74 -10.04 5.27
N ARG A 278 -6.99 -10.49 5.29
CA ARG A 278 -7.39 -11.73 5.99
C ARG A 278 -6.79 -12.97 5.36
N VAL A 279 -6.90 -13.06 4.05
CA VAL A 279 -6.41 -14.22 3.32
C VAL A 279 -4.90 -14.37 3.47
N ARG A 280 -4.17 -13.28 3.33
CA ARG A 280 -2.71 -13.31 3.49
C ARG A 280 -2.30 -13.73 4.89
N CYS A 281 -2.99 -13.23 5.92
CA CYS A 281 -2.76 -13.66 7.29
C CYS A 281 -2.96 -15.17 7.45
N ARG A 282 -4.12 -15.69 6.98
CA ARG A 282 -4.42 -17.12 7.06
C ARG A 282 -3.40 -17.99 6.33
N GLU A 283 -3.00 -17.60 5.13
CA GLU A 283 -1.99 -18.32 4.36
C GLU A 283 -0.65 -18.42 5.08
N LEU A 284 -0.20 -17.32 5.66
CA LEU A 284 1.05 -17.29 6.41
C LEU A 284 0.99 -18.16 7.66
N LEU A 285 -0.16 -18.22 8.33
CA LEU A 285 -0.35 -19.07 9.49
C LEU A 285 -0.42 -20.56 9.13
N THR A 286 -1.11 -20.94 8.03
CA THR A 286 -1.42 -22.33 7.75
C THR A 286 -0.49 -23.00 6.74
N ARG A 287 0.13 -22.23 5.84
CA ARG A 287 0.89 -22.79 4.72
C ARG A 287 2.39 -22.56 4.78
N ASN A 288 2.88 -21.88 5.81
CA ASN A 288 4.30 -21.51 5.93
C ASN A 288 4.87 -20.82 4.68
N LEU A 289 4.04 -20.06 3.99
CA LEU A 289 4.47 -19.26 2.85
C LEU A 289 5.45 -18.19 3.34
N ARG A 290 6.75 -18.50 3.30
CA ARG A 290 7.85 -17.64 3.75
C ARG A 290 7.92 -17.43 5.28
N ASN A 291 7.62 -18.45 6.05
CA ASN A 291 7.98 -18.49 7.46
C ASN A 291 9.47 -18.81 7.58
N PHE A 292 10.29 -17.84 7.36
CA PHE A 292 11.74 -17.95 7.44
C PHE A 292 12.18 -18.58 8.76
N GLY A 293 12.57 -19.87 8.70
CA GLY A 293 13.08 -20.59 9.86
C GLY A 293 12.09 -20.94 10.99
N ARG A 294 10.81 -20.59 10.89
CA ARG A 294 9.80 -21.05 11.85
C ARG A 294 9.22 -22.38 11.38
N GLU A 295 9.51 -23.45 12.13
CA GLU A 295 8.98 -24.79 11.85
C GLU A 295 7.50 -24.97 12.25
N GLN A 296 6.94 -24.01 12.98
CA GLN A 296 5.59 -24.11 13.54
C GLN A 296 4.53 -23.63 12.57
N HIS A 297 3.70 -24.56 12.11
CA HIS A 297 2.49 -24.28 11.34
C HIS A 297 1.25 -24.39 12.23
N TYR A 298 0.34 -23.45 12.03
CA TYR A 298 -0.98 -23.52 12.64
C TYR A 298 -1.87 -24.45 11.81
N THR A 299 -2.66 -25.29 12.47
CA THR A 299 -3.81 -25.92 11.83
C THR A 299 -4.83 -24.86 11.42
N GLU A 300 -5.74 -25.18 10.51
CA GLU A 300 -6.81 -24.27 10.10
C GLU A 300 -7.62 -23.77 11.32
N ALA A 301 -7.93 -24.66 12.27
CA ALA A 301 -8.66 -24.29 13.49
C ALA A 301 -7.87 -23.34 14.41
N GLU A 302 -6.58 -23.55 14.56
CA GLU A 302 -5.70 -22.65 15.34
C GLU A 302 -5.55 -21.29 14.67
N ALA A 303 -5.42 -21.25 13.33
CA ALA A 303 -5.38 -20.02 12.58
C ALA A 303 -6.70 -19.25 12.72
N ASP A 304 -7.86 -19.91 12.64
CA ASP A 304 -9.16 -19.30 12.85
C ASP A 304 -9.31 -18.75 14.26
N ALA A 305 -8.89 -19.51 15.28
CA ALA A 305 -8.91 -19.06 16.67
C ALA A 305 -8.04 -17.81 16.87
N LYS A 306 -6.83 -17.79 16.27
CA LYS A 306 -5.93 -16.62 16.32
C LYS A 306 -6.53 -15.41 15.62
N MET A 307 -7.14 -15.59 14.45
CA MET A 307 -7.75 -14.55 13.63
C MET A 307 -9.16 -14.14 14.10
N SER A 308 -9.75 -14.81 15.06
CA SER A 308 -11.03 -14.41 15.69
C SER A 308 -10.90 -13.19 16.60
N ARG A 309 -9.68 -12.86 17.01
CA ARG A 309 -9.35 -11.65 17.75
C ARG A 309 -8.85 -10.58 16.77
N ARG A 310 -8.63 -9.36 17.30
CA ARG A 310 -8.00 -8.29 16.51
C ARG A 310 -6.63 -8.72 16.00
N PHE A 311 -6.38 -8.45 14.74
CA PHE A 311 -5.06 -8.50 14.14
C PHE A 311 -4.89 -7.37 13.12
N MET A 312 -3.66 -6.92 12.96
CA MET A 312 -3.29 -5.84 12.03
C MET A 312 -2.15 -6.29 11.14
N SER A 313 -2.10 -5.78 9.91
CA SER A 313 -0.87 -5.78 9.11
C SER A 313 -0.23 -4.40 9.17
N ILE A 314 1.05 -4.38 9.54
CA ILE A 314 1.84 -3.16 9.67
C ILE A 314 3.11 -3.30 8.84
N ASN A 315 3.37 -2.29 8.01
CA ASN A 315 4.65 -2.12 7.34
C ASN A 315 5.53 -1.16 8.14
N LEU A 316 6.80 -1.51 8.28
CA LEU A 316 7.81 -0.69 8.95
C LEU A 316 8.89 -0.32 7.94
N ALA A 317 9.06 0.96 7.68
CA ALA A 317 10.03 1.50 6.73
C ALA A 317 11.16 2.21 7.48
N LYS A 318 12.37 1.65 7.39
CA LYS A 318 13.59 2.17 8.02
C LYS A 318 14.60 2.54 6.94
N PRO A 319 15.09 3.78 6.88
CA PRO A 319 16.16 4.12 5.96
C PRO A 319 17.52 3.56 6.43
N MET A 320 18.39 3.27 5.47
CA MET A 320 19.78 2.83 5.71
C MET A 320 20.76 4.01 5.72
N GLN A 321 20.31 5.16 5.25
CA GLN A 321 21.03 6.44 5.28
C GLN A 321 20.04 7.58 5.45
N THR A 322 20.48 8.76 5.87
CA THR A 322 19.59 9.94 5.97
C THR A 322 18.94 10.21 4.62
N VAL A 323 17.61 10.26 4.62
CA VAL A 323 16.80 10.49 3.41
C VAL A 323 17.01 11.91 2.91
N ARG A 324 17.53 12.06 1.70
CA ARG A 324 17.74 13.35 1.02
C ARG A 324 16.83 13.54 -0.18
N GLN A 325 16.47 12.45 -0.86
CA GLN A 325 15.57 12.47 -2.02
C GLN A 325 14.69 11.21 -2.02
N ASN A 326 13.58 11.25 -2.72
CA ASN A 326 12.57 10.20 -2.83
C ASN A 326 12.00 9.76 -1.47
N PRO A 327 11.54 10.70 -0.62
CA PRO A 327 10.98 10.35 0.68
C PRO A 327 9.76 9.43 0.58
N PHE A 328 9.52 8.70 1.65
CA PHE A 328 8.32 7.93 1.86
C PHE A 328 7.23 8.84 2.46
N VAL A 329 6.02 8.78 1.92
CA VAL A 329 4.91 9.63 2.33
C VAL A 329 3.69 8.80 2.70
N LEU A 330 2.98 9.23 3.73
CA LEU A 330 1.91 8.51 4.41
C LEU A 330 0.64 9.38 4.47
N CYS A 331 -0.52 8.80 4.19
CA CYS A 331 -1.81 9.47 4.26
C CYS A 331 -2.57 9.07 5.52
N ALA A 332 -3.04 10.03 6.30
CA ALA A 332 -3.79 9.79 7.51
C ALA A 332 -5.23 9.33 7.23
N TRP A 333 -5.67 8.27 7.91
CA TRP A 333 -6.97 7.62 7.75
C TRP A 333 -8.18 8.56 7.78
N PRO A 334 -8.33 9.50 8.74
CA PRO A 334 -9.52 10.34 8.81
C PRO A 334 -9.80 11.13 7.53
N SER A 335 -8.75 11.44 6.76
CA SER A 335 -8.87 12.26 5.55
C SER A 335 -9.44 11.52 4.33
N PHE A 336 -9.63 10.19 4.42
CA PHE A 336 -10.16 9.36 3.32
C PHE A 336 -11.04 8.20 3.79
N SER A 337 -11.42 8.16 5.07
CA SER A 337 -12.15 7.04 5.68
C SER A 337 -13.48 6.72 5.02
N ASP A 338 -14.11 7.72 4.40
CA ASP A 338 -15.37 7.63 3.67
C ASP A 338 -15.21 7.33 2.16
N GLN A 339 -13.97 7.23 1.69
CA GLN A 339 -13.70 7.05 0.27
C GLN A 339 -13.63 5.57 -0.13
N SER A 340 -14.36 5.22 -1.18
CA SER A 340 -14.25 3.91 -1.81
C SER A 340 -12.87 3.71 -2.44
N TYR A 341 -12.34 2.51 -2.33
CA TYR A 341 -11.06 2.14 -2.93
C TYR A 341 -11.24 1.40 -4.25
N ILE A 342 -10.17 1.38 -5.03
CA ILE A 342 -10.06 0.69 -6.31
C ILE A 342 -9.10 -0.48 -6.13
N THR A 343 -9.52 -1.69 -6.50
CA THR A 343 -8.67 -2.87 -6.39
C THR A 343 -7.64 -2.92 -7.51
N GLY A 344 -6.38 -3.10 -7.12
CA GLY A 344 -5.29 -3.49 -8.02
C GLY A 344 -4.97 -4.96 -7.86
N TYR A 345 -5.21 -5.75 -8.90
CA TYR A 345 -4.91 -7.19 -8.90
C TYR A 345 -3.46 -7.45 -9.33
N ARG A 346 -2.78 -8.33 -8.58
CA ARG A 346 -1.42 -8.80 -8.90
C ARG A 346 -1.46 -10.30 -9.12
N VAL A 347 -1.19 -10.72 -10.34
CA VAL A 347 -1.27 -12.12 -10.76
C VAL A 347 0.09 -12.78 -10.56
N TYR A 348 0.14 -13.76 -9.67
CA TYR A 348 1.28 -14.63 -9.37
C TYR A 348 1.06 -16.02 -10.00
N ASP A 349 2.04 -16.91 -9.92
CA ASP A 349 1.90 -18.30 -10.39
C ASP A 349 0.90 -19.11 -9.56
N ASP A 350 0.81 -18.80 -8.27
CA ASP A 350 0.11 -19.59 -7.26
C ASP A 350 -1.09 -18.87 -6.63
N ARG A 351 -1.26 -17.57 -6.92
CA ARG A 351 -2.31 -16.74 -6.32
C ARG A 351 -2.59 -15.47 -7.11
N VAL A 352 -3.67 -14.81 -6.77
CA VAL A 352 -3.93 -13.41 -7.12
C VAL A 352 -3.90 -12.57 -5.85
N GLY A 353 -2.95 -11.65 -5.77
CA GLY A 353 -2.88 -10.65 -4.70
C GLY A 353 -3.75 -9.45 -5.02
N GLU A 354 -4.21 -8.76 -3.99
CA GLU A 354 -5.00 -7.55 -4.13
C GLU A 354 -4.36 -6.42 -3.34
N THR A 355 -4.20 -5.28 -4.02
CA THR A 355 -3.78 -4.01 -3.44
C THR A 355 -4.90 -3.00 -3.59
N THR A 356 -4.80 -1.85 -2.93
CA THR A 356 -5.78 -0.76 -3.07
C THR A 356 -5.17 0.50 -3.63
N ARG A 357 -5.98 1.25 -4.38
CA ARG A 357 -5.68 2.57 -4.89
C ARG A 357 -6.82 3.52 -4.56
N PHE A 358 -6.53 4.82 -4.57
CA PHE A 358 -7.52 5.87 -4.43
C PHE A 358 -7.38 6.91 -5.53
N THR A 359 -8.50 7.54 -5.84
CA THR A 359 -8.50 8.80 -6.56
C THR A 359 -8.13 9.95 -5.62
N TYR A 360 -7.64 11.05 -6.18
CA TYR A 360 -7.27 12.23 -5.43
C TYR A 360 -8.49 12.91 -4.78
N ARG A 361 -8.32 13.41 -3.57
CA ARG A 361 -9.17 14.41 -2.95
C ARG A 361 -8.31 15.49 -2.29
N PRO A 362 -8.71 16.77 -2.33
CA PRO A 362 -7.95 17.85 -1.72
C PRO A 362 -7.90 17.77 -0.19
N GLU A 363 -8.81 17.03 0.44
CA GLU A 363 -8.88 16.80 1.88
C GLU A 363 -7.84 15.79 2.39
N HIS A 364 -7.17 15.05 1.51
CA HIS A 364 -6.17 14.07 1.91
C HIS A 364 -5.03 14.71 2.71
N GLU A 365 -4.77 14.20 3.90
CA GLU A 365 -3.72 14.68 4.80
C GLU A 365 -2.48 13.80 4.70
N TRP A 366 -1.43 14.38 4.15
CA TRP A 366 -0.19 13.68 3.88
C TRP A 366 0.92 14.09 4.83
N TYR A 367 1.67 13.10 5.29
CA TYR A 367 2.77 13.23 6.22
C TYR A 367 4.06 12.63 5.65
N TRP A 368 5.19 13.19 6.05
CA TRP A 368 6.52 12.71 5.73
C TRP A 368 7.49 12.98 6.88
N LEU A 369 8.72 12.47 6.78
CA LEU A 369 9.79 12.78 7.70
C LEU A 369 10.90 13.53 6.94
N PRO A 370 10.98 14.87 7.04
CA PRO A 370 12.05 15.63 6.41
C PRO A 370 13.40 15.18 6.97
N GLY A 371 14.31 14.75 6.08
CA GLY A 371 15.63 14.27 6.48
C GLY A 371 15.58 13.05 7.41
N GLN A 372 14.63 12.12 7.22
CA GLN A 372 14.51 10.91 8.04
C GLN A 372 15.86 10.23 8.23
N THR A 373 16.21 9.94 9.49
CA THR A 373 17.49 9.35 9.88
C THR A 373 17.42 7.81 9.92
N PRO A 374 18.59 7.11 9.90
CA PRO A 374 18.59 5.65 9.96
C PRO A 374 18.02 5.02 11.22
N THR A 375 17.83 5.79 12.28
CA THR A 375 17.21 5.28 13.52
C THR A 375 15.70 5.49 13.58
N GLU A 376 15.14 6.33 12.72
CA GLU A 376 13.71 6.61 12.66
C GLU A 376 12.98 5.58 11.78
N VAL A 377 11.93 4.99 12.30
CA VAL A 377 11.09 4.01 11.60
C VAL A 377 9.71 4.61 11.38
N SER A 378 9.31 4.70 10.12
CA SER A 378 7.93 5.02 9.74
C SER A 378 7.09 3.74 9.79
N MET A 379 5.97 3.79 10.51
CA MET A 379 5.02 2.69 10.61
C MET A 379 3.72 3.06 9.91
N LEU A 380 3.16 2.14 9.14
CA LEU A 380 1.87 2.31 8.51
C LEU A 380 1.03 1.05 8.61
N LYS A 381 -0.25 1.24 8.88
CA LYS A 381 -1.24 0.18 8.90
C LYS A 381 -1.67 -0.15 7.48
N CYS A 382 -1.48 -1.40 7.04
CA CYS A 382 -1.97 -1.88 5.76
C CYS A 382 -3.31 -2.61 5.85
N TYR A 383 -3.66 -3.07 7.05
CA TYR A 383 -4.92 -3.76 7.33
C TYR A 383 -5.19 -3.77 8.84
N ASP A 384 -6.46 -3.65 9.23
CA ASP A 384 -6.96 -3.93 10.57
C ASP A 384 -8.22 -4.80 10.48
N SER A 385 -8.34 -5.81 11.33
CA SER A 385 -9.50 -6.69 11.36
C SER A 385 -10.74 -6.06 12.04
N VAL A 386 -10.57 -4.96 12.77
CA VAL A 386 -11.67 -4.18 13.36
C VAL A 386 -12.30 -3.31 12.26
N ILE A 387 -13.62 -3.40 12.12
CA ILE A 387 -14.38 -2.77 11.03
C ILE A 387 -15.51 -1.85 11.50
N ASP A 388 -15.62 -1.63 12.82
CA ASP A 388 -16.69 -0.86 13.43
C ASP A 388 -16.47 0.66 13.44
N GLY A 389 -15.39 1.12 12.80
CA GLY A 389 -15.02 2.54 12.74
C GLY A 389 -14.28 3.06 13.97
N SER A 390 -14.09 2.26 15.01
CA SER A 390 -13.38 2.67 16.24
C SER A 390 -11.88 2.91 16.01
N VAL A 391 -11.30 2.30 14.97
CA VAL A 391 -9.91 2.44 14.62
C VAL A 391 -9.73 2.63 13.11
N SER A 392 -8.58 3.18 12.70
CA SER A 392 -8.20 3.24 11.28
C SER A 392 -8.10 1.84 10.68
N ARG A 393 -8.60 1.69 9.45
CA ARG A 393 -8.52 0.42 8.71
C ARG A 393 -7.17 0.21 8.06
N TRP A 394 -6.61 1.28 7.50
CA TRP A 394 -5.34 1.31 6.78
C TRP A 394 -4.83 2.75 6.60
N SER A 395 -3.65 2.88 6.02
CA SER A 395 -3.08 4.12 5.52
C SER A 395 -2.67 3.93 4.06
N PHE A 396 -2.67 5.03 3.28
CA PHE A 396 -2.10 5.03 1.95
C PHE A 396 -0.68 5.57 1.99
N HIS A 397 0.11 5.10 1.05
CA HIS A 397 1.50 5.52 0.96
C HIS A 397 1.97 5.65 -0.49
N SER A 398 3.08 6.33 -0.66
CA SER A 398 3.77 6.49 -1.93
C SER A 398 5.22 6.88 -1.70
N ALA A 399 6.04 6.81 -2.73
CA ALA A 399 7.25 7.60 -2.81
C ALA A 399 6.97 8.86 -3.61
N CYS A 400 7.65 9.94 -3.30
CA CYS A 400 7.57 11.18 -4.09
C CYS A 400 8.97 11.73 -4.39
N VAL A 401 9.03 12.76 -5.21
CA VAL A 401 10.23 13.56 -5.41
C VAL A 401 10.10 14.81 -4.57
N ASP A 402 11.12 15.11 -3.77
CA ASP A 402 11.19 16.37 -3.02
C ASP A 402 11.74 17.48 -3.95
N PRO A 403 10.92 18.48 -4.32
CA PRO A 403 11.35 19.53 -5.22
C PRO A 403 12.30 20.54 -4.54
N THR A 404 12.47 20.47 -3.23
CA THR A 404 13.37 21.34 -2.46
C THR A 404 14.76 20.74 -2.25
N ALA A 405 14.89 19.42 -2.52
CA ALA A 405 16.16 18.74 -2.42
C ALA A 405 17.15 19.21 -3.52
N PRO A 406 18.45 19.23 -3.23
CA PRO A 406 19.46 19.45 -4.27
C PRO A 406 19.31 18.45 -5.44
N THR A 407 19.65 18.87 -6.65
CA THR A 407 19.50 18.04 -7.86
C THR A 407 20.41 16.81 -7.86
N ASP A 408 21.50 16.86 -7.10
CA ASP A 408 22.48 15.79 -6.89
C ASP A 408 22.26 15.03 -5.57
N ALA A 409 21.14 15.27 -4.88
CA ALA A 409 20.84 14.57 -3.64
C ALA A 409 20.73 13.06 -3.88
N PRO A 410 21.38 12.22 -3.05
CA PRO A 410 21.31 10.78 -3.18
C PRO A 410 19.87 10.28 -2.98
N CYS A 411 19.49 9.28 -3.77
CA CYS A 411 18.23 8.62 -3.64
C CYS A 411 18.11 7.90 -2.29
N ARG A 412 16.89 7.77 -1.78
CA ARG A 412 16.63 7.00 -0.55
C ARG A 412 17.10 5.55 -0.70
N LYS A 413 17.78 5.06 0.35
CA LYS A 413 18.05 3.64 0.56
C LYS A 413 17.32 3.21 1.81
N ASN A 414 16.44 2.22 1.71
CA ASN A 414 15.66 1.78 2.86
C ASN A 414 15.26 0.32 2.75
N ILE A 415 15.00 -0.27 3.91
CA ILE A 415 14.31 -1.55 4.04
C ILE A 415 12.88 -1.30 4.50
N VAL A 416 11.94 -2.05 3.95
CA VAL A 416 10.55 -2.12 4.39
C VAL A 416 10.24 -3.55 4.77
N VAL A 417 9.86 -3.80 6.00
CA VAL A 417 9.34 -5.11 6.42
C VAL A 417 7.83 -5.08 6.53
N ARG A 418 7.21 -6.22 6.26
CA ARG A 418 5.78 -6.44 6.39
C ARG A 418 5.50 -7.41 7.52
N SER A 419 4.53 -7.08 8.34
CA SER A 419 4.22 -7.86 9.54
C SER A 419 2.73 -8.04 9.76
N PHE A 420 2.39 -9.01 10.60
CA PHE A 420 1.11 -9.11 11.29
C PHE A 420 1.31 -9.01 12.80
N VAL A 421 0.43 -8.27 13.46
CA VAL A 421 0.38 -8.14 14.94
C VAL A 421 -0.96 -8.69 15.42
N PHE A 422 -0.94 -9.52 16.47
CA PHE A 422 -2.11 -10.22 17.00
C PHE A 422 -2.36 -9.81 18.47
N PHE A 423 -3.64 -9.58 18.83
CA PHE A 423 -4.07 -9.10 20.14
C PHE A 423 -4.82 -10.13 20.98
#